data_a6d667c14a494c40d3cdc6b98ed56d3a
#
_entry.id   a6d667c14a494c40d3cdc6b98ed56d3a
#
_cell.length_a   1.000
_cell.length_b   1.000
_cell.length_c   1.000
_cell.angle_alpha   90.00
_cell.angle_beta   90.00
_cell.angle_gamma   90.00
#
_symmetry.space_group_name_H-M   'P 1'
#
loop_
_entity.id
_entity.type
_entity.pdbx_description
1 polymer ?
#
loop_
_entity_poly.entity_id
_entity_poly.type
_entity_poly.pdbx_seq_one_letter_code
_entity_poly.pdbx_strand_id
1 'polypeptide(L)'
;MDLYLVRHGEAAASWAQAPDPGLSELGHEQARAAARLLSPRLATRAAELISSPLSRALETAAPLAAELGLAVRVSEAFREIRAPVALAGRQAWLRQFMQQRWDEQPESLHLWRDQATQALLALHSPAVVFTHFLVINAVVGRIQGAATTLCCWPDNGSITHLRRGDGGLELVELGAQMRTVIN
;
A
#
# COMPACT_ATOMS: atom_id res chain seq x y z
N MET A 1 7.23 -3.73 17.20
CA MET A 1 7.24 -2.38 16.61
C MET A 1 6.08 -2.29 15.61
N ASP A 2 5.23 -1.27 15.74
CA ASP A 2 4.02 -1.14 14.92
C ASP A 2 4.34 -0.49 13.57
N LEU A 3 3.78 -1.05 12.49
CA LEU A 3 3.87 -0.57 11.13
C LEU A 3 2.46 -0.51 10.53
N TYR A 4 2.16 0.55 9.81
CA TYR A 4 0.85 0.75 9.20
C TYR A 4 1.01 0.92 7.70
N LEU A 5 0.36 0.06 6.91
CA LEU A 5 0.26 0.24 5.47
C LEU A 5 -1.07 0.90 5.14
N VAL A 6 -1.01 2.04 4.47
CA VAL A 6 -2.20 2.80 4.05
C VAL A 6 -2.34 2.70 2.54
N ARG A 7 -3.44 2.11 2.07
CA ARG A 7 -3.76 2.22 0.65
C ARG A 7 -4.11 3.66 0.31
N HIS A 8 -3.58 4.19 -0.78
CA HIS A 8 -3.94 5.53 -1.24
C HIS A 8 -5.45 5.72 -1.36
N GLY A 9 -5.94 6.95 -1.19
CA GLY A 9 -7.32 7.33 -1.45
C GLY A 9 -7.72 7.10 -2.91
N GLU A 10 -8.99 7.26 -3.23
CA GLU A 10 -9.49 7.11 -4.59
C GLU A 10 -8.72 8.05 -5.54
N ALA A 11 -8.26 7.52 -6.67
CA ALA A 11 -7.57 8.28 -7.68
C ALA A 11 -8.55 9.03 -8.60
N ALA A 12 -8.18 10.23 -9.06
CA ALA A 12 -8.99 11.07 -9.96
C ALA A 12 -9.21 10.44 -11.35
N ALA A 13 -8.36 9.48 -11.73
CA ALA A 13 -8.47 8.73 -12.98
C ALA A 13 -8.05 7.29 -12.76
N SER A 14 -8.56 6.38 -13.60
CA SER A 14 -8.15 4.98 -13.54
C SER A 14 -6.68 4.80 -13.98
N TRP A 15 -6.06 3.75 -13.49
CA TRP A 15 -4.69 3.38 -13.85
C TRP A 15 -4.48 3.14 -15.35
N ALA A 16 -5.56 2.86 -16.10
CA ALA A 16 -5.53 2.71 -17.55
C ALA A 16 -5.62 4.06 -18.30
N GLN A 17 -6.09 5.12 -17.65
CA GLN A 17 -6.33 6.43 -18.26
C GLN A 17 -5.17 7.41 -18.07
N ALA A 18 -4.48 7.32 -16.93
CA ALA A 18 -3.34 8.18 -16.63
C ALA A 18 -2.20 7.39 -15.99
N PRO A 19 -0.94 7.74 -16.30
CA PRO A 19 0.22 7.02 -15.74
C PRO A 19 0.41 7.26 -14.24
N ASP A 20 0.07 8.46 -13.74
CA ASP A 20 0.20 8.86 -12.33
C ASP A 20 -0.88 9.87 -11.93
N PRO A 21 -2.15 9.44 -11.80
CA PRO A 21 -3.20 10.34 -11.35
C PRO A 21 -3.05 10.67 -9.87
N GLY A 22 -3.38 11.91 -9.49
CA GLY A 22 -3.60 12.34 -8.11
C GLY A 22 -4.91 11.80 -7.53
N LEU A 23 -5.30 12.27 -6.35
CA LEU A 23 -6.54 11.89 -5.68
C LEU A 23 -7.76 12.60 -6.27
N SER A 24 -8.91 11.92 -6.25
CA SER A 24 -10.22 12.54 -6.41
C SER A 24 -10.61 13.33 -5.13
N GLU A 25 -11.72 14.08 -5.19
CA GLU A 25 -12.26 14.73 -3.98
C GLU A 25 -12.53 13.71 -2.88
N LEU A 26 -13.16 12.59 -3.20
CA LEU A 26 -13.37 11.48 -2.27
C LEU A 26 -12.04 10.92 -1.74
N GLY A 27 -11.03 10.80 -2.61
CA GLY A 27 -9.69 10.36 -2.23
C GLY A 27 -9.05 11.27 -1.19
N HIS A 28 -9.20 12.59 -1.32
CA HIS A 28 -8.75 13.56 -0.32
C HIS A 28 -9.52 13.45 1.02
N GLU A 29 -10.81 13.14 0.98
CA GLU A 29 -11.59 12.87 2.21
C GLU A 29 -11.10 11.59 2.91
N GLN A 30 -10.86 10.52 2.15
CA GLN A 30 -10.29 9.27 2.65
C GLN A 30 -8.90 9.47 3.26
N ALA A 31 -8.04 10.28 2.63
CA ALA A 31 -6.73 10.64 3.16
C ALA A 31 -6.84 11.36 4.52
N ARG A 32 -7.73 12.34 4.64
CA ARG A 32 -8.00 13.01 5.91
C ARG A 32 -8.58 12.08 6.97
N ALA A 33 -9.45 11.14 6.57
CA ALA A 33 -9.98 10.13 7.49
C ALA A 33 -8.88 9.21 8.02
N ALA A 34 -7.99 8.72 7.16
CA ALA A 34 -6.84 7.92 7.57
C ALA A 34 -5.91 8.68 8.53
N ALA A 35 -5.64 9.97 8.26
CA ALA A 35 -4.84 10.82 9.13
C ALA A 35 -5.45 10.93 10.53
N ARG A 36 -6.76 11.20 10.65
CA ARG A 36 -7.46 11.28 11.95
C ARG A 36 -7.39 9.98 12.77
N LEU A 37 -7.34 8.81 12.10
CA LEU A 37 -7.23 7.51 12.78
C LEU A 37 -5.80 7.22 13.24
N LEU A 38 -4.79 7.67 12.48
CA LEU A 38 -3.38 7.38 12.75
C LEU A 38 -2.72 8.37 13.69
N SER A 39 -3.08 9.66 13.62
CA SER A 39 -2.46 10.71 14.42
C SER A 39 -2.45 10.41 15.93
N PRO A 40 -3.55 9.98 16.57
CA PRO A 40 -3.53 9.65 17.99
C PRO A 40 -2.64 8.43 18.33
N ARG A 41 -2.46 7.51 17.38
CA ARG A 41 -1.63 6.31 17.56
C ARG A 41 -0.12 6.62 17.52
N LEU A 42 0.23 7.76 16.94
CA LEU A 42 1.62 8.17 16.67
C LEU A 42 2.08 9.37 17.50
N ALA A 43 1.15 10.13 18.12
CA ALA A 43 1.41 11.41 18.77
C ALA A 43 2.50 11.38 19.87
N THR A 44 2.78 10.22 20.44
CA THR A 44 3.79 10.04 21.51
C THR A 44 5.00 9.23 21.06
N ARG A 45 5.12 8.90 19.78
CA ARG A 45 6.15 8.01 19.23
C ARG A 45 6.95 8.72 18.14
N ALA A 46 8.25 8.54 18.16
CA ALA A 46 9.08 8.90 17.00
C ALA A 46 8.75 7.95 15.85
N ALA A 47 7.88 8.38 14.94
CA ALA A 47 7.44 7.59 13.80
C ALA A 47 7.97 8.17 12.49
N GLU A 48 8.19 7.30 11.51
CA GLU A 48 8.52 7.69 10.13
C GLU A 48 7.25 7.68 9.26
N LEU A 49 7.15 8.69 8.38
CA LEU A 49 6.19 8.68 7.29
C LEU A 49 6.91 8.35 5.99
N ILE A 50 6.46 7.31 5.31
CA ILE A 50 7.08 6.82 4.08
C ILE A 50 5.98 6.75 3.01
N SER A 51 6.30 7.14 1.78
CA SER A 51 5.36 7.04 0.67
C SER A 51 5.99 6.42 -0.57
N SER A 52 5.17 5.70 -1.31
CA SER A 52 5.41 5.44 -2.72
C SER A 52 5.65 6.76 -3.46
N PRO A 53 6.44 6.78 -4.53
CA PRO A 53 6.66 8.00 -5.32
C PRO A 53 5.45 8.44 -6.15
N LEU A 54 4.37 7.65 -6.23
CA LEU A 54 3.20 7.99 -7.04
C LEU A 54 2.33 9.05 -6.36
N SER A 55 1.85 10.01 -7.15
CA SER A 55 1.13 11.20 -6.70
C SER A 55 0.01 10.90 -5.71
N ARG A 56 -0.87 9.93 -6.01
CA ARG A 56 -1.97 9.54 -5.14
C ARG A 56 -1.54 9.04 -3.75
N ALA A 57 -0.36 8.41 -3.63
CA ALA A 57 0.17 7.97 -2.35
C ALA A 57 0.75 9.16 -1.56
N LEU A 58 1.48 10.04 -2.23
CA LEU A 58 2.01 11.27 -1.64
C LEU A 58 0.89 12.19 -1.14
N GLU A 59 -0.14 12.37 -1.93
CA GLU A 59 -1.32 13.17 -1.56
C GLU A 59 -2.09 12.54 -0.39
N THR A 60 -2.12 11.19 -0.31
CA THR A 60 -2.70 10.49 0.86
C THR A 60 -1.89 10.71 2.13
N ALA A 61 -0.56 10.83 2.01
CA ALA A 61 0.33 11.06 3.14
C ALA A 61 0.24 12.50 3.68
N ALA A 62 -0.06 13.47 2.83
CA ALA A 62 0.03 14.89 3.12
C ALA A 62 -0.76 15.34 4.36
N PRO A 63 -2.03 14.93 4.59
CA PRO A 63 -2.78 15.34 5.78
C PRO A 63 -2.12 14.89 7.09
N LEU A 64 -1.65 13.64 7.17
CA LEU A 64 -0.98 13.13 8.36
C LEU A 64 0.38 13.81 8.59
N ALA A 65 1.12 14.06 7.52
CA ALA A 65 2.40 14.75 7.57
C ALA A 65 2.24 16.17 8.13
N ALA A 66 1.22 16.90 7.67
CA ALA A 66 0.90 18.23 8.15
C ALA A 66 0.46 18.23 9.62
N GLU A 67 -0.38 17.27 10.02
CA GLU A 67 -0.90 17.18 11.39
C GLU A 67 0.20 16.85 12.41
N LEU A 68 1.16 16.00 12.04
CA LEU A 68 2.27 15.59 12.91
C LEU A 68 3.52 16.48 12.78
N GLY A 69 3.57 17.36 11.78
CA GLY A 69 4.78 18.16 11.48
C GLY A 69 5.96 17.31 11.02
N LEU A 70 5.71 16.18 10.37
CA LEU A 70 6.73 15.24 9.92
C LEU A 70 6.95 15.30 8.40
N ALA A 71 8.19 15.12 7.98
CA ALA A 71 8.52 14.95 6.56
C ALA A 71 8.14 13.55 6.07
N VAL A 72 7.71 13.45 4.81
CA VAL A 72 7.44 12.18 4.14
C VAL A 72 8.66 11.75 3.35
N ARG A 73 9.24 10.59 3.69
CA ARG A 73 10.33 9.96 2.95
C ARG A 73 9.77 9.15 1.77
N VAL A 74 10.24 9.42 0.57
CA VAL A 74 9.83 8.67 -0.64
C VAL A 74 10.67 7.41 -0.78
N SER A 75 10.00 6.30 -1.14
CA SER A 75 10.66 5.01 -1.36
C SER A 75 10.06 4.25 -2.53
N GLU A 76 10.88 3.91 -3.52
CA GLU A 76 10.51 3.08 -4.67
C GLU A 76 10.09 1.65 -4.27
N ALA A 77 10.53 1.16 -3.12
CA ALA A 77 10.16 -0.16 -2.62
C ALA A 77 8.65 -0.33 -2.41
N PHE A 78 7.91 0.77 -2.23
CA PHE A 78 6.47 0.77 -2.01
C PHE A 78 5.67 1.23 -3.23
N ARG A 79 6.32 1.32 -4.38
CA ARG A 79 5.67 1.65 -5.65
C ARG A 79 4.78 0.51 -6.12
N GLU A 80 3.62 0.86 -6.70
CA GLU A 80 2.72 -0.13 -7.32
C GLU A 80 3.40 -0.87 -8.46
N ILE A 81 3.03 -2.12 -8.62
CA ILE A 81 3.55 -2.99 -9.67
C ILE A 81 3.56 -2.31 -11.05
N ARG A 82 4.64 -2.46 -11.76
CA ARG A 82 4.73 -2.01 -13.15
C ARG A 82 4.25 -3.11 -14.07
N ALA A 83 3.09 -2.90 -14.71
CA ALA A 83 2.63 -3.83 -15.73
C ALA A 83 3.64 -3.86 -16.90
N PRO A 84 4.05 -5.04 -17.36
CA PRO A 84 4.99 -5.19 -18.48
C PRO A 84 4.33 -4.98 -19.85
N VAL A 85 3.29 -4.15 -19.90
CA VAL A 85 2.46 -3.90 -21.09
C VAL A 85 2.20 -2.39 -21.25
N ALA A 86 1.85 -1.97 -22.47
CA ALA A 86 1.45 -0.60 -22.75
C ALA A 86 0.20 -0.19 -21.95
N LEU A 87 -0.02 1.12 -21.81
CA LEU A 87 -1.09 1.70 -20.99
C LEU A 87 -2.46 1.07 -21.26
N ALA A 88 -2.83 0.89 -22.52
CA ALA A 88 -4.12 0.31 -22.93
C ALA A 88 -4.32 -1.15 -22.48
N GLY A 89 -3.23 -1.90 -22.28
CA GLY A 89 -3.28 -3.31 -21.84
C GLY A 89 -3.27 -3.52 -20.34
N ARG A 90 -3.00 -2.48 -19.56
CA ARG A 90 -2.76 -2.59 -18.10
C ARG A 90 -3.92 -3.19 -17.33
N GLN A 91 -5.16 -2.82 -17.66
CA GLN A 91 -6.34 -3.31 -16.95
C GLN A 91 -6.58 -4.81 -17.18
N ALA A 92 -6.38 -5.29 -18.42
CA ALA A 92 -6.50 -6.70 -18.76
C ALA A 92 -5.40 -7.52 -18.06
N TRP A 93 -4.16 -7.04 -18.11
CA TRP A 93 -3.02 -7.65 -17.44
C TRP A 93 -3.27 -7.74 -15.93
N LEU A 94 -3.75 -6.68 -15.30
CA LEU A 94 -4.03 -6.64 -13.87
C LEU A 94 -5.08 -7.67 -13.46
N ARG A 95 -6.19 -7.78 -14.20
CA ARG A 95 -7.23 -8.78 -13.94
C ARG A 95 -6.68 -10.19 -14.02
N GLN A 96 -5.84 -10.47 -15.00
CA GLN A 96 -5.18 -11.76 -15.15
C GLN A 96 -4.20 -12.02 -14.00
N PHE A 97 -3.33 -11.06 -13.67
CA PHE A 97 -2.37 -11.16 -12.57
C PHE A 97 -3.06 -11.47 -11.24
N MET A 98 -4.18 -10.82 -10.93
CA MET A 98 -4.93 -11.04 -9.68
C MET A 98 -5.55 -12.45 -9.55
N GLN A 99 -5.60 -13.23 -10.64
CA GLN A 99 -6.09 -14.61 -10.64
C GLN A 99 -4.98 -15.65 -10.63
N GLN A 100 -3.73 -15.22 -10.71
CA GLN A 100 -2.56 -16.09 -10.84
C GLN A 100 -1.96 -16.46 -9.49
N ARG A 101 -1.03 -17.39 -9.55
CA ARG A 101 -0.21 -17.82 -8.41
C ARG A 101 1.19 -17.21 -8.50
N TRP A 102 1.84 -17.12 -7.36
CA TRP A 102 3.21 -16.61 -7.31
C TRP A 102 4.22 -17.52 -8.01
N ASP A 103 4.03 -18.84 -7.96
CA ASP A 103 4.90 -19.81 -8.65
C ASP A 103 4.83 -19.72 -10.19
N GLU A 104 3.83 -19.03 -10.73
CA GLU A 104 3.67 -18.74 -12.17
C GLU A 104 4.32 -17.40 -12.58
N GLN A 105 4.83 -16.62 -11.64
CA GLN A 105 5.33 -15.27 -11.92
C GLN A 105 6.81 -15.26 -12.30
N PRO A 106 7.24 -14.33 -13.17
CA PRO A 106 8.64 -14.15 -13.50
C PRO A 106 9.43 -13.61 -12.30
N GLU A 107 10.74 -13.85 -12.29
CA GLU A 107 11.65 -13.43 -11.22
C GLU A 107 11.56 -11.94 -10.89
N SER A 108 11.36 -11.09 -11.88
CA SER A 108 11.20 -9.64 -11.69
C SER A 108 10.03 -9.27 -10.77
N LEU A 109 8.94 -10.04 -10.77
CA LEU A 109 7.80 -9.83 -9.88
C LEU A 109 8.05 -10.41 -8.49
N HIS A 110 8.83 -11.48 -8.37
CA HIS A 110 9.31 -11.95 -7.07
C HIS A 110 10.21 -10.90 -6.40
N LEU A 111 11.15 -10.33 -7.14
CA LEU A 111 12.03 -9.27 -6.65
C LEU A 111 11.23 -8.05 -6.19
N TRP A 112 10.25 -7.61 -6.98
CA TRP A 112 9.35 -6.52 -6.59
C TRP A 112 8.60 -6.81 -5.28
N ARG A 113 8.01 -8.00 -5.16
CA ARG A 113 7.30 -8.45 -3.94
C ARG A 113 8.23 -8.43 -2.72
N ASP A 114 9.41 -9.00 -2.87
CA ASP A 114 10.35 -9.15 -1.76
C ASP A 114 10.94 -7.79 -1.34
N GLN A 115 11.08 -6.85 -2.27
CA GLN A 115 11.60 -5.50 -2.02
C GLN A 115 10.74 -4.72 -1.00
N ALA A 116 9.41 -4.77 -1.12
CA ALA A 116 8.51 -4.13 -0.15
C ALA A 116 8.64 -4.75 1.25
N THR A 117 8.69 -6.08 1.33
CA THR A 117 8.84 -6.80 2.60
C THR A 117 10.18 -6.51 3.25
N GLN A 118 11.28 -6.54 2.49
CA GLN A 118 12.61 -6.23 3.00
C GLN A 118 12.73 -4.77 3.47
N ALA A 119 12.11 -3.83 2.76
CA ALA A 119 12.08 -2.43 3.17
C ALA A 119 11.38 -2.23 4.52
N LEU A 120 10.29 -2.97 4.79
CA LEU A 120 9.61 -2.95 6.09
C LEU A 120 10.46 -3.59 7.19
N LEU A 121 11.14 -4.69 6.90
CA LEU A 121 12.05 -5.36 7.84
C LEU A 121 13.28 -4.51 8.18
N ALA A 122 13.69 -3.61 7.31
CA ALA A 122 14.82 -2.71 7.53
C ALA A 122 14.48 -1.47 8.38
N LEU A 123 13.21 -1.23 8.70
CA LEU A 123 12.81 -0.08 9.53
C LEU A 123 13.20 -0.30 10.99
N HIS A 124 13.62 0.76 11.67
CA HIS A 124 14.06 0.74 13.07
C HIS A 124 13.15 1.53 14.01
N SER A 125 12.14 2.22 13.47
CA SER A 125 11.13 2.99 14.20
C SER A 125 9.73 2.64 13.70
N PRO A 126 8.67 2.87 14.50
CA PRO A 126 7.30 2.78 14.03
C PRO A 126 7.11 3.61 12.77
N ALA A 127 6.35 3.11 11.81
CA ALA A 127 6.20 3.82 10.53
C ALA A 127 4.79 3.68 9.95
N VAL A 128 4.41 4.71 9.18
CA VAL A 128 3.26 4.67 8.28
C VAL A 128 3.77 4.70 6.85
N VAL A 129 3.35 3.72 6.06
CA VAL A 129 3.72 3.57 4.66
C VAL A 129 2.49 3.76 3.79
N PHE A 130 2.48 4.83 3.02
CA PHE A 130 1.43 5.13 2.04
C PHE A 130 1.75 4.44 0.72
N THR A 131 0.88 3.53 0.30
CA THR A 131 1.18 2.59 -0.77
C THR A 131 -0.08 2.20 -1.56
N HIS A 132 -0.07 1.02 -2.16
CA HIS A 132 -1.01 0.59 -3.18
C HIS A 132 -1.62 -0.77 -2.87
N PHE A 133 -2.67 -1.09 -3.60
CA PHE A 133 -3.46 -2.31 -3.47
C PHE A 133 -2.60 -3.58 -3.58
N LEU A 134 -1.79 -3.71 -4.64
CA LEU A 134 -1.00 -4.93 -4.84
C LEU A 134 0.23 -4.99 -3.94
N VAL A 135 0.79 -3.88 -3.51
CA VAL A 135 1.88 -3.86 -2.52
C VAL A 135 1.39 -4.42 -1.18
N ILE A 136 0.18 -4.02 -0.74
CA ILE A 136 -0.43 -4.56 0.48
C ILE A 136 -0.66 -6.07 0.33
N ASN A 137 -1.22 -6.51 -0.81
CA ASN A 137 -1.40 -7.93 -1.10
C ASN A 137 -0.08 -8.71 -1.11
N ALA A 138 0.98 -8.14 -1.69
CA ALA A 138 2.30 -8.74 -1.72
C ALA A 138 2.87 -8.97 -0.31
N VAL A 139 2.79 -7.95 0.56
CA VAL A 139 3.28 -8.01 1.93
C VAL A 139 2.43 -8.95 2.79
N VAL A 140 1.11 -8.77 2.78
CA VAL A 140 0.18 -9.61 3.56
C VAL A 140 0.26 -11.07 3.12
N GLY A 141 0.27 -11.31 1.80
CA GLY A 141 0.41 -12.65 1.25
C GLY A 141 1.74 -13.32 1.64
N ARG A 142 2.83 -12.54 1.73
CA ARG A 142 4.12 -13.04 2.21
C ARG A 142 4.08 -13.47 3.66
N ILE A 143 3.43 -12.66 4.51
CA ILE A 143 3.26 -12.96 5.95
C ILE A 143 2.40 -14.22 6.15
N GLN A 144 1.34 -14.38 5.36
CA GLN A 144 0.40 -15.50 5.47
C GLN A 144 0.82 -16.75 4.71
N GLY A 145 1.90 -16.71 3.92
CA GLY A 145 2.31 -17.82 3.05
C GLY A 145 1.34 -18.08 1.90
N ALA A 146 0.62 -17.04 1.43
CA ALA A 146 -0.35 -17.17 0.35
C ALA A 146 0.33 -17.57 -0.97
N ALA A 147 -0.21 -18.58 -1.63
CA ALA A 147 0.26 -19.03 -2.94
C ALA A 147 -0.25 -18.13 -4.09
N THR A 148 -1.35 -17.40 -3.87
CA THR A 148 -1.98 -16.53 -4.86
C THR A 148 -1.46 -15.10 -4.78
N THR A 149 -1.48 -14.38 -5.91
CA THR A 149 -1.06 -12.98 -5.99
C THR A 149 -2.01 -12.03 -5.28
N LEU A 150 -3.26 -12.45 -5.09
CA LEU A 150 -4.32 -11.73 -4.37
C LEU A 150 -4.75 -12.52 -3.14
N CYS A 151 -4.76 -11.89 -1.98
CA CYS A 151 -5.19 -12.49 -0.71
C CYS A 151 -6.12 -11.60 0.13
N CYS A 152 -6.22 -10.32 -0.20
CA CYS A 152 -7.10 -9.36 0.48
C CYS A 152 -7.55 -8.25 -0.48
N TRP A 153 -8.60 -7.53 -0.09
CA TRP A 153 -9.20 -6.44 -0.88
C TRP A 153 -9.19 -5.11 -0.12
N PRO A 154 -8.04 -4.58 0.29
CA PRO A 154 -7.97 -3.35 1.08
C PRO A 154 -8.69 -2.21 0.36
N ASP A 155 -9.59 -1.51 1.05
CA ASP A 155 -10.32 -0.36 0.51
C ASP A 155 -9.44 0.88 0.40
N ASN A 156 -9.86 1.87 -0.37
CA ASN A 156 -9.16 3.15 -0.49
C ASN A 156 -9.09 3.86 0.87
N GLY A 157 -7.90 4.35 1.24
CA GLY A 157 -7.66 4.95 2.55
C GLY A 157 -7.64 3.95 3.72
N SER A 158 -7.80 2.65 3.47
CA SER A 158 -7.74 1.63 4.54
C SER A 158 -6.35 1.49 5.13
N ILE A 159 -6.30 1.10 6.41
CA ILE A 159 -5.08 0.99 7.21
C ILE A 159 -4.89 -0.47 7.60
N THR A 160 -3.88 -1.14 7.07
CA THR A 160 -3.46 -2.48 7.47
C THR A 160 -2.38 -2.36 8.53
N HIS A 161 -2.59 -2.96 9.70
CA HIS A 161 -1.67 -2.92 10.82
C HIS A 161 -0.80 -4.16 10.84
N LEU A 162 0.49 -3.96 10.80
CA LEU A 162 1.52 -4.98 10.94
C LEU A 162 2.32 -4.74 12.22
N ARG A 163 2.92 -5.80 12.72
CA ARG A 163 3.91 -5.73 13.81
C ARG A 163 5.22 -6.37 13.35
N ARG A 164 6.32 -5.68 13.59
CA ARG A 164 7.65 -6.25 13.46
C ARG A 164 8.13 -6.72 14.82
N GLY A 165 8.42 -8.01 14.92
CA GLY A 165 9.04 -8.68 16.07
C GLY A 165 10.34 -9.39 15.67
N ASP A 166 10.90 -10.18 16.59
CA ASP A 166 12.13 -10.95 16.37
C ASP A 166 11.96 -12.04 15.31
N GLY A 167 10.73 -12.55 15.15
CA GLY A 167 10.37 -13.55 14.13
C GLY A 167 10.04 -12.96 12.75
N GLY A 168 10.11 -11.65 12.57
CA GLY A 168 9.77 -10.99 11.30
C GLY A 168 8.53 -10.11 11.38
N LEU A 169 7.74 -10.08 10.30
CA LEU A 169 6.49 -9.34 10.22
C LEU A 169 5.29 -10.21 10.59
N GLU A 170 4.39 -9.67 11.36
CA GLU A 170 3.11 -10.26 11.73
C GLU A 170 1.96 -9.37 11.27
N LEU A 171 0.90 -9.97 10.75
CA LEU A 171 -0.35 -9.26 10.47
C LEU A 171 -1.16 -9.16 11.76
N VAL A 172 -1.38 -7.93 12.23
CA VAL A 172 -2.20 -7.66 13.43
C VAL A 172 -3.66 -7.50 13.01
N GLU A 173 -3.91 -6.67 11.99
CA GLU A 173 -5.27 -6.35 11.53
C GLU A 173 -5.25 -5.95 10.06
N LEU A 174 -6.15 -6.53 9.29
CA LEU A 174 -6.45 -6.03 7.94
C LEU A 174 -7.30 -4.76 8.04
N GLY A 175 -6.97 -3.77 7.21
CA GLY A 175 -7.81 -2.60 7.04
C GLY A 175 -9.18 -2.94 6.45
N ALA A 176 -10.07 -1.93 6.38
CA ALA A 176 -11.37 -2.08 5.73
C ALA A 176 -11.20 -2.70 4.34
N GLN A 177 -12.07 -3.66 4.03
CA GLN A 177 -12.04 -4.38 2.75
C GLN A 177 -13.12 -3.82 1.81
N MET A 178 -12.78 -3.67 0.53
CA MET A 178 -13.77 -3.33 -0.48
C MET A 178 -14.89 -4.37 -0.47
N ARG A 179 -16.15 -3.91 -0.50
CA ARG A 179 -17.29 -4.80 -0.68
C ARG A 179 -17.24 -5.33 -2.12
N THR A 180 -17.11 -6.64 -2.27
CA THR A 180 -17.29 -7.30 -3.56
C THR A 180 -18.74 -7.07 -3.98
N VAL A 181 -18.95 -6.26 -5.00
CA VAL A 181 -20.24 -6.24 -5.68
C VAL A 181 -20.27 -7.51 -6.52
N ILE A 182 -20.98 -8.51 -6.02
CA ILE A 182 -21.35 -9.69 -6.81
C ILE A 182 -22.47 -9.20 -7.72
N ASN A 183 -22.14 -8.86 -8.95
CA ASN A 183 -23.08 -8.68 -10.05
C ASN A 183 -23.16 -9.97 -10.84
#